data_6245bd3dd0fde9e687582333c7681a95
#
_entry.id   6245bd3dd0fde9e687582333c7681a95
#
_cell.length_a   1.000
_cell.length_b   1.000
_cell.length_c   1.000
_cell.angle_alpha   90.00
_cell.angle_beta   90.00
_cell.angle_gamma   90.00
#
_symmetry.space_group_name_H-M   'P 1'
#
loop_
_entity.id
_entity.type
_entity.pdbx_description
1 polymer ?
#
loop_
_entity_poly.entity_id
_entity_poly.type
_entity_poly.pdbx_seq_one_letter_code
_entity_poly.pdbx_strand_id
1 'polypeptide(L)'
;YSSAASDVYKRQAHNYSLLVGEIDLILREPDGTLVFCEVKTRQPDSLTTPAEAVTPAKQRRILRTAQLYLQHTNQSDQPMRFDVAEVTPLDSGRWMVHIIKGAFTA
;
A
#
# COMPACT_ATOMS: atom_id res chain seq x y z
N TYR A 1 6.04 0.51 10.50
CA TYR A 1 5.42 -0.82 10.50
C TYR A 1 5.73 -1.55 11.78
N SER A 2 4.75 -2.24 12.33
CA SER A 2 5.01 -3.11 13.46
C SER A 2 5.70 -4.40 12.97
N SER A 3 6.52 -5.01 13.83
CA SER A 3 7.14 -6.29 13.52
C SER A 3 6.09 -7.40 13.30
N ALA A 4 4.94 -7.31 13.97
CA ALA A 4 3.84 -8.26 13.79
C ALA A 4 3.29 -8.25 12.36
N ALA A 5 3.20 -7.07 11.71
CA ALA A 5 2.76 -6.99 10.32
C ALA A 5 3.75 -7.66 9.38
N SER A 6 5.07 -7.54 9.64
CA SER A 6 6.08 -8.16 8.80
C SER A 6 6.13 -9.68 8.98
N ASP A 7 5.65 -10.22 10.12
CA ASP A 7 5.57 -11.67 10.33
C ASP A 7 4.47 -12.32 9.50
N VAL A 8 3.39 -11.58 9.18
CA VAL A 8 2.23 -12.09 8.43
C VAL A 8 2.44 -11.94 6.94
N TYR A 9 3.04 -10.81 6.50
CA TYR A 9 3.23 -10.50 5.09
C TYR A 9 4.68 -10.69 4.70
N LYS A 10 4.92 -11.29 3.54
CA LYS A 10 6.25 -11.29 2.93
C LYS A 10 6.40 -10.07 2.04
N ARG A 11 7.41 -9.27 2.32
CA ARG A 11 7.72 -8.10 1.51
C ARG A 11 8.30 -8.53 0.16
N GLN A 12 7.67 -8.11 -0.92
CA GLN A 12 8.14 -8.37 -2.29
C GLN A 12 9.01 -7.23 -2.80
N ALA A 13 8.63 -6.00 -2.51
CA ALA A 13 9.37 -4.81 -2.90
C ALA A 13 8.97 -3.65 -2.01
N HIS A 14 9.83 -2.62 -1.96
CA HIS A 14 9.49 -1.34 -1.34
C HIS A 14 10.03 -0.22 -2.22
N ASN A 15 9.32 0.92 -2.21
CA ASN A 15 9.65 2.07 -3.06
C ASN A 15 9.83 1.66 -4.52
N TYR A 16 8.92 0.81 -5.02
CA TYR A 16 8.95 0.36 -6.40
C TYR A 16 8.55 1.52 -7.31
N SER A 17 9.47 1.95 -8.17
CA SER A 17 9.28 3.16 -8.96
C SER A 17 9.52 2.89 -10.44
N LEU A 18 8.60 3.42 -11.26
CA LEU A 18 8.68 3.43 -12.72
C LEU A 18 8.36 4.83 -13.22
N LEU A 19 8.56 5.09 -14.51
CA LEU A 19 8.22 6.38 -15.11
C LEU A 19 6.75 6.75 -14.94
N VAL A 20 5.86 5.75 -14.88
CA VAL A 20 4.40 5.97 -14.78
C VAL A 20 3.94 6.21 -13.34
N GLY A 21 4.75 5.90 -12.34
CA GLY A 21 4.41 6.08 -10.94
C GLY A 21 5.24 5.22 -10.02
N GLU A 22 4.87 5.23 -8.73
CA GLU A 22 5.57 4.44 -7.71
C GLU A 22 4.57 3.80 -6.76
N ILE A 23 5.00 2.73 -6.09
CA ILE A 23 4.25 2.02 -5.06
C ILE A 23 5.16 1.90 -3.85
N ASP A 24 4.67 2.36 -2.69
CA ASP A 24 5.49 2.40 -1.48
C ASP A 24 5.87 1.01 -1.00
N LEU A 25 4.95 0.05 -1.08
CA LEU A 25 5.18 -1.27 -0.54
C LEU A 25 4.38 -2.31 -1.32
N ILE A 26 5.03 -3.41 -1.66
CA ILE A 26 4.38 -4.56 -2.29
C ILE A 26 4.59 -5.76 -1.37
N LEU A 27 3.49 -6.37 -0.93
CA LEU A 27 3.49 -7.43 0.06
C LEU A 27 2.76 -8.65 -0.50
N ARG A 28 3.05 -9.82 0.05
CA ARG A 28 2.31 -11.05 -0.26
C ARG A 28 1.70 -11.60 1.03
N GLU A 29 0.38 -11.78 1.01
CA GLU A 29 -0.32 -12.43 2.11
C GLU A 29 -0.06 -13.95 2.11
N PRO A 30 -0.31 -14.62 3.24
CA PRO A 30 -0.16 -16.07 3.31
C PRO A 30 -1.00 -16.85 2.29
N ASP A 31 -2.15 -16.29 1.87
CA ASP A 31 -3.03 -16.91 0.88
C ASP A 31 -2.57 -16.67 -0.57
N GLY A 32 -1.46 -15.95 -0.77
CA GLY A 32 -0.93 -15.66 -2.09
C GLY A 32 -1.35 -14.34 -2.69
N THR A 33 -2.27 -13.60 -2.07
CA THR A 33 -2.70 -12.30 -2.57
C THR A 33 -1.55 -11.30 -2.54
N LEU A 34 -1.32 -10.62 -3.67
CA LEU A 34 -0.38 -9.50 -3.74
C LEU A 34 -1.09 -8.22 -3.29
N VAL A 35 -0.46 -7.52 -2.35
CA VAL A 35 -0.99 -6.29 -1.78
C VAL A 35 -0.09 -5.13 -2.19
N PHE A 36 -0.68 -4.17 -2.90
CA PHE A 36 -0.01 -2.92 -3.28
C PHE A 36 -0.45 -1.86 -2.28
N CYS A 37 0.48 -1.40 -1.47
CA CYS A 37 0.16 -0.56 -0.32
C CYS A 37 0.75 0.83 -0.48
N GLU A 38 -0.11 1.84 -0.33
CA GLU A 38 0.28 3.24 -0.26
C GLU A 38 0.39 3.63 1.21
N VAL A 39 1.52 4.21 1.59
CA VAL A 39 1.75 4.66 2.97
C VAL A 39 1.48 6.15 3.07
N LYS A 40 0.62 6.54 4.01
CA LYS A 40 0.27 7.94 4.26
C LYS A 40 0.50 8.29 5.72
N THR A 41 1.19 9.39 5.95
CA THR A 41 1.31 9.95 7.29
C THR A 41 0.10 10.85 7.54
N ARG A 42 -0.55 10.66 8.68
CA ARG A 42 -1.72 11.44 9.07
C ARG A 42 -1.45 12.18 10.36
N GLN A 43 -1.80 13.46 10.39
CA GLN A 43 -1.77 14.22 11.63
C GLN A 43 -2.96 13.82 12.52
N PRO A 44 -2.80 13.78 13.85
CA PRO A 44 -3.87 13.31 14.73
C PRO A 44 -5.18 14.08 14.63
N ASP A 45 -5.13 15.35 14.21
CA ASP A 45 -6.29 16.23 14.09
C ASP A 45 -6.84 16.34 12.65
N SER A 46 -6.35 15.50 11.75
CA SER A 46 -6.81 15.52 10.36
C SER A 46 -8.25 15.05 10.24
N LEU A 47 -9.04 15.79 9.46
CA LEU A 47 -10.45 15.47 9.19
C LEU A 47 -10.64 14.65 7.90
N THR A 48 -9.59 14.51 7.08
CA THR A 48 -9.69 13.71 5.86
C THR A 48 -9.53 12.24 6.17
N THR A 49 -10.24 11.39 5.41
CA THR A 49 -10.04 9.94 5.51
C THR A 49 -8.81 9.53 4.68
N PRO A 50 -8.13 8.44 5.05
CA PRO A 50 -6.97 7.95 4.29
C PRO A 50 -7.30 7.62 2.85
N ALA A 51 -8.49 7.09 2.59
CA ALA A 51 -8.94 6.78 1.24
C ALA A 51 -9.05 8.04 0.39
N GLU A 52 -9.52 9.15 0.97
CA GLU A 52 -9.60 10.43 0.30
C GLU A 52 -8.22 11.03 -0.02
N ALA A 53 -7.20 10.64 0.76
CA ALA A 53 -5.84 11.11 0.53
C ALA A 53 -5.22 10.51 -0.74
N VAL A 54 -5.81 9.44 -1.29
CA VAL A 54 -5.35 8.83 -2.54
C VAL A 54 -6.32 9.25 -3.65
N THR A 55 -5.94 10.29 -4.38
CA THR A 55 -6.78 10.87 -5.44
C THR A 55 -7.02 9.87 -6.57
N PRO A 56 -8.10 10.05 -7.36
CA PRO A 56 -8.31 9.20 -8.54
C PRO A 56 -7.13 9.17 -9.51
N ALA A 57 -6.45 10.31 -9.69
CA ALA A 57 -5.27 10.36 -10.54
C ALA A 57 -4.13 9.50 -9.99
N LYS A 58 -3.92 9.54 -8.67
CA LYS A 58 -2.90 8.72 -8.01
C LYS A 58 -3.28 7.24 -8.05
N GLN A 59 -4.55 6.93 -7.85
CA GLN A 59 -5.05 5.55 -7.97
C GLN A 59 -4.74 4.98 -9.36
N ARG A 60 -5.00 5.74 -10.42
CA ARG A 60 -4.71 5.29 -11.78
C ARG A 60 -3.22 5.00 -11.99
N ARG A 61 -2.36 5.86 -11.44
CA ARG A 61 -0.90 5.65 -11.52
C ARG A 61 -0.47 4.41 -10.77
N ILE A 62 -1.02 4.18 -9.59
CA ILE A 62 -0.74 2.97 -8.80
C ILE A 62 -1.19 1.72 -9.55
N LEU A 63 -2.40 1.74 -10.12
CA LEU A 63 -2.94 0.62 -10.89
C LEU A 63 -2.04 0.28 -12.07
N ARG A 64 -1.60 1.30 -12.82
CA ARG A 64 -0.73 1.09 -13.98
C ARG A 64 0.64 0.55 -13.57
N THR A 65 1.21 1.09 -12.49
CA THR A 65 2.50 0.62 -11.97
C THR A 65 2.39 -0.84 -11.50
N ALA A 66 1.28 -1.19 -10.83
CA ALA A 66 1.01 -2.55 -10.38
C ALA A 66 0.91 -3.52 -11.55
N GLN A 67 0.21 -3.14 -12.62
CA GLN A 67 0.11 -3.96 -13.83
C GLN A 67 1.48 -4.24 -14.43
N LEU A 68 2.34 -3.23 -14.52
CA LEU A 68 3.69 -3.39 -15.03
C LEU A 68 4.54 -4.26 -14.12
N TYR A 69 4.40 -4.12 -12.80
CA TYR A 69 5.07 -4.99 -11.85
C TYR A 69 4.69 -6.46 -12.07
N LEU A 70 3.40 -6.73 -12.23
CA LEU A 70 2.91 -8.09 -12.47
C LEU A 70 3.48 -8.67 -13.76
N GLN A 71 3.55 -7.87 -14.82
CA GLN A 71 4.14 -8.30 -16.08
C GLN A 71 5.63 -8.59 -15.95
N HIS A 72 6.37 -7.69 -15.31
CA HIS A 72 7.83 -7.83 -15.15
C HIS A 72 8.21 -9.02 -14.28
N THR A 73 7.33 -9.44 -13.38
CA THR A 73 7.59 -10.56 -12.47
C THR A 73 6.86 -11.83 -12.85
N ASN A 74 6.18 -11.84 -14.02
CA ASN A 74 5.40 -12.98 -14.51
C ASN A 74 4.33 -13.44 -13.53
N GLN A 75 3.60 -12.48 -12.91
CA GLN A 75 2.59 -12.75 -11.91
C GLN A 75 1.20 -12.21 -12.32
N SER A 76 0.91 -12.13 -13.63
CA SER A 76 -0.31 -11.48 -14.13
C SER A 76 -1.61 -12.15 -13.66
N ASP A 77 -1.56 -13.43 -13.30
CA ASP A 77 -2.73 -14.19 -12.86
C ASP A 77 -2.92 -14.21 -11.34
N GLN A 78 -2.12 -13.46 -10.61
CA GLN A 78 -2.20 -13.45 -9.15
C GLN A 78 -3.36 -12.59 -8.66
N PRO A 79 -4.10 -13.03 -7.63
CA PRO A 79 -5.05 -12.14 -6.97
C PRO A 79 -4.32 -10.95 -6.37
N MET A 80 -4.93 -9.77 -6.43
CA MET A 80 -4.31 -8.55 -5.96
C MET A 80 -5.31 -7.69 -5.19
N ARG A 81 -4.76 -6.82 -4.33
CA ARG A 81 -5.55 -5.89 -3.53
C ARG A 81 -4.75 -4.60 -3.36
N PHE A 82 -5.45 -3.48 -3.27
CA PHE A 82 -4.84 -2.16 -3.05
C PHE A 82 -5.23 -1.67 -1.66
N ASP A 83 -4.23 -1.47 -0.82
CA ASP A 83 -4.40 -1.04 0.56
C ASP A 83 -3.80 0.34 0.79
N VAL A 84 -4.28 1.02 1.81
CA VAL A 84 -3.66 2.25 2.33
C VAL A 84 -3.28 2.02 3.78
N ALA A 85 -2.01 2.26 4.10
CA ALA A 85 -1.51 2.25 5.47
C ALA A 85 -1.41 3.67 5.96
N GLU A 86 -2.23 4.01 6.95
CA GLU A 86 -2.23 5.31 7.59
C GLU A 86 -1.35 5.25 8.83
N VAL A 87 -0.31 6.08 8.86
CA VAL A 87 0.66 6.11 9.94
C VAL A 87 0.49 7.43 10.70
N THR A 88 0.16 7.34 11.99
CA THR A 88 -0.07 8.50 12.84
C THR A 88 0.96 8.55 13.96
N PRO A 89 1.73 9.65 14.09
CA PRO A 89 2.66 9.81 15.22
C PRO A 89 1.88 10.04 16.51
N LEU A 90 2.36 9.44 17.59
CA LEU A 90 1.81 9.59 18.93
C LEU A 90 2.78 10.39 19.81
N ASP A 91 2.26 10.98 20.90
CA ASP A 91 3.04 11.84 21.79
C ASP A 91 4.20 11.11 22.47
N SER A 92 4.11 9.80 22.61
CA SER A 92 5.13 8.97 23.25
C SER A 92 6.32 8.61 22.35
N GLY A 93 6.40 9.17 21.16
CA GLY A 93 7.39 8.78 20.15
C GLY A 93 7.06 7.49 19.43
N ARG A 94 5.89 6.90 19.72
CA ARG A 94 5.39 5.71 19.03
C ARG A 94 4.55 6.11 17.83
N TRP A 95 4.26 5.13 17.00
CA TRP A 95 3.44 5.31 15.81
C TRP A 95 2.23 4.37 15.88
N MET A 96 1.08 4.88 15.46
CA MET A 96 -0.10 4.04 15.24
C MET A 96 -0.23 3.79 13.75
N VAL A 97 -0.41 2.53 13.37
CA VAL A 97 -0.59 2.13 11.97
C VAL A 97 -2.00 1.57 11.81
N HIS A 98 -2.76 2.18 10.92
CA HIS A 98 -4.09 1.72 10.56
C HIS A 98 -4.11 1.33 9.09
N ILE A 99 -4.44 0.07 8.81
CA ILE A 99 -4.46 -0.44 7.43
C ILE A 99 -5.90 -0.51 6.94
N ILE A 100 -6.16 0.18 5.83
CA ILE A 100 -7.45 0.10 5.15
C ILE A 100 -7.29 -0.88 4.00
N LYS A 101 -7.82 -2.08 4.19
CA LYS A 101 -7.76 -3.13 3.18
C LYS A 101 -8.76 -2.86 2.07
N GLY A 102 -8.33 -3.05 0.83
CA GLY A 102 -9.20 -2.82 -0.30
C GLY A 102 -9.68 -1.39 -0.41
N ALA A 103 -8.78 -0.43 -0.17
CA ALA A 103 -9.14 0.98 -0.15
C ALA A 103 -9.65 1.48 -1.50
N PHE A 104 -9.22 0.86 -2.58
CA PHE A 104 -9.73 1.11 -3.94
C PHE A 104 -9.54 -0.13 -4.79
N THR A 105 -10.22 -0.17 -5.92
CA THR A 105 -10.20 -1.32 -6.85
C THR A 105 -9.74 -0.91 -8.24
N ALA A 106 -9.29 -1.91 -8.97
CA ALA A 106 -8.89 -1.73 -10.37
C ALA A 106 -10.11 -1.37 -11.26
#